data_2c343aa848513650752c2cfff5a941f3
#
_entry.id   2c343aa848513650752c2cfff5a941f3
#
_cell.length_a   1.000
_cell.length_b   1.000
_cell.length_c   1.000
_cell.angle_alpha   90.00
_cell.angle_beta   90.00
_cell.angle_gamma   90.00
#
_symmetry.space_group_name_H-M   'P 1'
#
loop_
_entity.id
_entity.type
_entity.pdbx_description
1 polymer ?
#
loop_
_entity_poly.entity_id
_entity_poly.type
_entity_poly.pdbx_seq_one_letter_code
_entity_poly.pdbx_strand_id
1 'polypeptide(L)'
;MDAFVAGYGTGGTLAGVGRAVKQRYPLAMVIAMEPAEAALLCGEMPCCHSIEGVTGGFIPPLLRSAPLDDEVKVRSADALAMTRRLHRDFGLLVGTSSGANVFAALAVASKLGPDPTVVTILCDRAERYFSTRLFGAGTLPSQG
;
A
#
# COMPACT_ATOMS: atom_id res chain seq x y z
N MET A 1 9.86 7.53 -15.43
CA MET A 1 9.34 6.83 -14.21
C MET A 1 10.42 5.91 -13.72
N ASP A 2 10.74 6.02 -12.43
CA ASP A 2 11.86 5.29 -11.82
C ASP A 2 11.36 4.14 -10.95
N ALA A 3 10.14 4.26 -10.38
CA ALA A 3 9.51 3.17 -9.66
C ALA A 3 7.97 3.22 -9.74
N PHE A 4 7.36 2.03 -9.63
CA PHE A 4 5.95 1.82 -9.39
C PHE A 4 5.78 1.05 -8.07
N VAL A 5 4.99 1.60 -7.16
CA VAL A 5 4.76 1.02 -5.81
C VAL A 5 3.28 0.76 -5.62
N ALA A 6 2.89 -0.43 -5.20
CA ALA A 6 1.50 -0.74 -4.86
C ALA A 6 1.38 -1.87 -3.84
N GLY A 7 0.37 -1.80 -2.99
CA GLY A 7 -0.07 -2.94 -2.18
C GLY A 7 -0.74 -4.02 -3.03
N TYR A 8 -0.85 -5.22 -2.47
CA TYR A 8 -1.47 -6.34 -3.16
C TYR A 8 -2.57 -7.00 -2.31
N GLY A 9 -3.70 -7.27 -2.96
CA GLY A 9 -4.73 -8.21 -2.49
C GLY A 9 -4.60 -9.50 -3.31
N THR A 10 -5.18 -9.51 -4.51
CA THR A 10 -5.08 -10.65 -5.45
C THR A 10 -3.78 -10.67 -6.27
N GLY A 11 -2.98 -9.61 -6.21
CA GLY A 11 -1.76 -9.45 -7.00
C GLY A 11 -1.97 -8.92 -8.43
N GLY A 12 -3.23 -8.71 -8.85
CA GLY A 12 -3.56 -8.29 -10.21
C GLY A 12 -2.91 -6.97 -10.64
N THR A 13 -2.94 -5.97 -9.78
CA THR A 13 -2.35 -4.65 -10.04
C THR A 13 -0.83 -4.75 -10.25
N LEU A 14 -0.11 -5.36 -9.30
CA LEU A 14 1.35 -5.52 -9.41
C LEU A 14 1.75 -6.37 -10.62
N ALA A 15 1.02 -7.45 -10.90
CA ALA A 15 1.31 -8.29 -12.05
C ALA A 15 1.00 -7.58 -13.38
N GLY A 16 -0.15 -6.93 -13.50
CA GLY A 16 -0.59 -6.27 -14.74
C GLY A 16 0.17 -4.98 -15.03
N VAL A 17 0.13 -4.05 -14.09
CA VAL A 17 0.83 -2.75 -14.23
C VAL A 17 2.34 -2.96 -14.24
N GLY A 18 2.87 -3.85 -13.39
CA GLY A 18 4.30 -4.15 -13.35
C GLY A 18 4.84 -4.63 -14.69
N ARG A 19 4.13 -5.55 -15.39
CA ARG A 19 4.53 -5.97 -16.74
C ARG A 19 4.53 -4.83 -17.73
N ALA A 20 3.49 -3.98 -17.73
CA ALA A 20 3.40 -2.82 -18.61
C ALA A 20 4.51 -1.80 -18.32
N VAL A 21 4.82 -1.58 -17.04
CA VAL A 21 5.94 -0.72 -16.60
C VAL A 21 7.26 -1.26 -17.12
N LYS A 22 7.55 -2.55 -16.92
CA LYS A 22 8.81 -3.16 -17.39
C LYS A 22 8.94 -3.15 -18.92
N GLN A 23 7.85 -3.27 -19.65
CA GLN A 23 7.87 -3.14 -21.11
C GLN A 23 8.20 -1.73 -21.57
N ARG A 24 7.66 -0.71 -20.91
CA ARG A 24 7.83 0.70 -21.31
C ARG A 24 9.05 1.37 -20.71
N TYR A 25 9.39 0.97 -19.48
CA TYR A 25 10.48 1.50 -18.66
C TYR A 25 11.28 0.34 -18.04
N PRO A 26 12.14 -0.35 -18.82
CA PRO A 26 12.81 -1.57 -18.36
C PRO A 26 13.64 -1.43 -17.08
N LEU A 27 14.14 -0.24 -16.80
CA LEU A 27 14.94 0.08 -15.61
C LEU A 27 14.10 0.50 -14.39
N ALA A 28 12.81 0.80 -14.59
CA ALA A 28 11.93 1.19 -13.49
C ALA A 28 11.69 0.01 -12.52
N MET A 29 11.74 0.29 -11.23
CA MET A 29 11.48 -0.70 -10.20
C MET A 29 9.98 -0.94 -10.03
N VAL A 30 9.58 -2.20 -9.83
CA VAL A 30 8.23 -2.60 -9.44
C VAL A 30 8.29 -3.12 -8.01
N ILE A 31 7.68 -2.40 -7.09
CA ILE A 31 7.85 -2.61 -5.65
C ILE A 31 6.51 -2.94 -5.00
N ALA A 32 6.48 -4.04 -4.26
CA ALA A 32 5.31 -4.42 -3.48
C ALA A 32 5.29 -3.66 -2.13
N MET A 33 4.14 -3.07 -1.78
CA MET A 33 3.88 -2.59 -0.42
C MET A 33 3.12 -3.67 0.35
N GLU A 34 3.58 -4.00 1.54
CA GLU A 34 2.86 -4.92 2.44
C GLU A 34 2.83 -4.38 3.88
N PRO A 35 1.80 -4.77 4.67
CA PRO A 35 1.75 -4.42 6.09
C PRO A 35 2.95 -5.01 6.83
N ALA A 36 3.62 -4.21 7.66
CA ALA A 36 4.74 -4.69 8.46
C ALA A 36 4.33 -5.81 9.44
N GLU A 37 3.06 -5.80 9.86
CA GLU A 37 2.48 -6.81 10.76
C GLU A 37 2.16 -8.14 10.05
N ALA A 38 2.21 -8.16 8.71
CA ALA A 38 1.89 -9.34 7.90
C ALA A 38 2.75 -9.37 6.62
N ALA A 39 4.07 -9.27 6.79
CA ALA A 39 5.03 -9.17 5.70
C ALA A 39 5.34 -10.55 5.09
N LEU A 40 4.40 -11.08 4.31
CA LEU A 40 4.45 -12.44 3.74
C LEU A 40 5.57 -12.62 2.71
N LEU A 41 5.89 -11.61 1.91
CA LEU A 41 7.00 -11.67 0.95
C LEU A 41 8.34 -11.76 1.64
N CYS A 42 8.44 -11.18 2.85
CA CYS A 42 9.61 -11.31 3.72
C CYS A 42 9.64 -12.61 4.53
N GLY A 43 8.68 -13.52 4.35
CA GLY A 43 8.59 -14.80 5.06
C GLY A 43 8.06 -14.70 6.49
N GLU A 44 7.43 -13.59 6.87
CA GLU A 44 6.83 -13.44 8.19
C GLU A 44 5.46 -14.15 8.28
N MET A 45 5.08 -14.54 9.49
CA MET A 45 3.76 -15.13 9.73
C MET A 45 2.67 -14.07 9.58
N PRO A 46 1.51 -14.40 8.96
CA PRO A 46 0.40 -13.47 8.86
C PRO A 46 -0.13 -13.10 10.25
N CYS A 47 -0.20 -11.81 10.52
CA CYS A 47 -0.78 -11.24 11.73
C CYS A 47 -1.84 -10.20 11.38
N CYS A 48 -2.60 -9.77 12.38
CA CYS A 48 -3.65 -8.76 12.21
C CYS A 48 -3.05 -7.39 11.91
N HIS A 49 -3.43 -6.80 10.80
CA HIS A 49 -3.12 -5.42 10.42
C HIS A 49 -4.41 -4.62 10.17
N SER A 50 -4.31 -3.30 10.11
CA SER A 50 -5.44 -2.38 9.90
C SER A 50 -5.36 -1.64 8.57
N ILE A 51 -4.69 -2.22 7.57
CA ILE A 51 -4.64 -1.69 6.21
C ILE A 51 -5.62 -2.53 5.37
N GLU A 52 -6.82 -2.02 5.18
CA GLU A 52 -7.89 -2.75 4.50
C GLU A 52 -7.55 -2.98 3.02
N GLY A 53 -7.95 -4.14 2.50
CA GLY A 53 -7.84 -4.48 1.07
C GLY A 53 -6.47 -4.98 0.61
N VAL A 54 -5.51 -5.14 1.52
CA VAL A 54 -4.18 -5.70 1.20
C VAL A 54 -3.90 -6.96 2.01
N THR A 55 -3.04 -7.83 1.49
CA THR A 55 -2.58 -9.10 2.09
C THR A 55 -3.68 -9.94 2.74
N GLY A 56 -4.22 -10.89 2.00
CA GLY A 56 -5.26 -11.82 2.50
C GLY A 56 -4.73 -12.99 3.33
N GLY A 57 -3.55 -12.88 3.96
CA GLY A 57 -2.92 -13.95 4.73
C GLY A 57 -2.19 -15.02 3.92
N PHE A 58 -2.07 -14.86 2.61
CA PHE A 58 -1.34 -15.74 1.70
C PHE A 58 -0.75 -14.96 0.52
N ILE A 59 0.29 -15.51 -0.11
CA ILE A 59 0.85 -14.95 -1.34
C ILE A 59 0.00 -15.41 -2.53
N PRO A 60 -0.71 -14.50 -3.22
CA PRO A 60 -1.61 -14.89 -4.30
C PRO A 60 -0.82 -15.42 -5.52
N PRO A 61 -1.39 -16.37 -6.28
CA PRO A 61 -0.72 -16.95 -7.45
C PRO A 61 -0.27 -15.92 -8.48
N LEU A 62 -1.07 -14.88 -8.74
CA LEU A 62 -0.71 -13.81 -9.69
C LEU A 62 0.55 -13.05 -9.27
N LEU A 63 0.76 -12.87 -7.99
CA LEU A 63 1.93 -12.16 -7.48
C LEU A 63 3.24 -12.92 -7.73
N ARG A 64 3.19 -14.27 -7.75
CA ARG A 64 4.36 -15.12 -8.04
C ARG A 64 4.91 -14.90 -9.46
N SER A 65 4.08 -14.43 -10.38
CA SER A 65 4.46 -14.12 -11.77
C SER A 65 4.63 -12.62 -12.03
N ALA A 66 4.49 -11.79 -10.99
CA ALA A 66 4.71 -10.36 -11.11
C ALA A 66 6.21 -10.06 -11.19
N PRO A 67 6.62 -9.06 -11.99
CA PRO A 67 8.03 -8.68 -12.12
C PRO A 67 8.45 -7.76 -10.95
N LEU A 68 8.43 -8.31 -9.73
CA LEU A 68 8.80 -7.57 -8.52
C LEU A 68 10.33 -7.47 -8.42
N ASP A 69 10.80 -6.26 -8.07
CA ASP A 69 12.21 -5.98 -7.82
C ASP A 69 12.51 -5.86 -6.32
N ASP A 70 11.52 -5.40 -5.51
CA ASP A 70 11.71 -5.16 -4.07
C ASP A 70 10.36 -5.12 -3.35
N GLU A 71 10.38 -5.10 -2.02
CA GLU A 71 9.22 -4.89 -1.16
C GLU A 71 9.47 -3.81 -0.10
N VAL A 72 8.39 -3.14 0.31
CA VAL A 72 8.40 -2.14 1.39
C VAL A 72 7.34 -2.45 2.42
N LYS A 73 7.75 -2.59 3.66
CA LYS A 73 6.87 -2.79 4.81
C LYS A 73 6.35 -1.46 5.33
N VAL A 74 5.04 -1.38 5.58
CA VAL A 74 4.37 -0.21 6.14
C VAL A 74 3.56 -0.62 7.36
N ARG A 75 3.82 0.00 8.51
CA ARG A 75 3.03 -0.26 9.72
C ARG A 75 1.62 0.32 9.57
N SER A 76 0.63 -0.34 10.12
CA SER A 76 -0.76 0.13 10.13
C SER A 76 -0.91 1.55 10.68
N ALA A 77 -0.13 1.90 11.70
CA ALA A 77 -0.13 3.25 12.28
C ALA A 77 0.38 4.32 11.28
N ASP A 78 1.43 4.01 10.51
CA ASP A 78 2.00 4.93 9.52
C ASP A 78 1.05 5.10 8.33
N ALA A 79 0.41 4.02 7.87
CA ALA A 79 -0.62 4.06 6.85
C ALA A 79 -1.79 4.95 7.25
N LEU A 80 -2.30 4.79 8.48
CA LEU A 80 -3.40 5.60 9.02
C LEU A 80 -3.03 7.07 9.14
N ALA A 81 -1.84 7.37 9.66
CA ALA A 81 -1.35 8.74 9.80
C ALA A 81 -1.21 9.43 8.42
N MET A 82 -0.66 8.72 7.43
CA MET A 82 -0.53 9.22 6.06
C MET A 82 -1.90 9.44 5.41
N THR A 83 -2.85 8.52 5.58
CA THR A 83 -4.22 8.68 5.07
C THR A 83 -4.87 9.95 5.62
N ARG A 84 -4.78 10.18 6.93
CA ARG A 84 -5.29 11.40 7.56
C ARG A 84 -4.59 12.66 7.05
N ARG A 85 -3.30 12.60 6.78
CA ARG A 85 -2.54 13.69 6.16
C ARG A 85 -3.03 13.98 4.75
N LEU A 86 -3.28 12.96 3.92
CA LEU A 86 -3.84 13.11 2.58
C LEU A 86 -5.21 13.78 2.60
N HIS A 87 -6.07 13.41 3.57
CA HIS A 87 -7.37 14.06 3.76
C HIS A 87 -7.23 15.53 4.11
N ARG A 88 -6.44 15.82 5.16
CA ARG A 88 -6.36 17.16 5.76
C ARG A 88 -5.59 18.15 4.90
N ASP A 89 -4.43 17.74 4.37
CA ASP A 89 -3.47 18.66 3.74
C ASP A 89 -3.67 18.75 2.22
N PHE A 90 -4.28 17.72 1.61
CA PHE A 90 -4.43 17.61 0.15
C PHE A 90 -5.89 17.46 -0.31
N GLY A 91 -6.84 17.29 0.59
CA GLY A 91 -8.26 17.08 0.24
C GLY A 91 -8.53 15.74 -0.46
N LEU A 92 -7.60 14.79 -0.39
CA LEU A 92 -7.71 13.48 -1.02
C LEU A 92 -8.39 12.49 -0.07
N LEU A 93 -9.72 12.33 -0.22
CA LEU A 93 -10.53 11.44 0.61
C LEU A 93 -10.39 9.98 0.16
N VAL A 94 -9.33 9.32 0.59
CA VAL A 94 -8.93 7.96 0.21
C VAL A 94 -8.92 7.00 1.41
N GLY A 95 -8.86 5.68 1.15
CA GLY A 95 -8.76 4.64 2.18
C GLY A 95 -7.34 4.43 2.71
N THR A 96 -7.20 3.57 3.74
CA THR A 96 -5.93 3.28 4.44
C THR A 96 -4.88 2.62 3.55
N SER A 97 -5.29 1.80 2.57
CA SER A 97 -4.36 1.22 1.59
C SER A 97 -3.71 2.28 0.69
N SER A 98 -4.44 3.36 0.36
CA SER A 98 -3.88 4.49 -0.37
C SER A 98 -2.84 5.25 0.44
N GLY A 99 -3.10 5.46 1.74
CA GLY A 99 -2.13 6.05 2.66
C GLY A 99 -0.86 5.20 2.78
N ALA A 100 -1.01 3.87 2.88
CA ALA A 100 0.10 2.94 2.89
C ALA A 100 0.92 3.01 1.59
N ASN A 101 0.24 3.04 0.44
CA ASN A 101 0.89 3.16 -0.87
C ASN A 101 1.70 4.46 -0.99
N VAL A 102 1.13 5.60 -0.58
CA VAL A 102 1.84 6.89 -0.61
C VAL A 102 3.01 6.91 0.38
N PHE A 103 2.85 6.35 1.58
CA PHE A 103 3.95 6.23 2.54
C PHE A 103 5.12 5.41 1.95
N ALA A 104 4.82 4.26 1.37
CA ALA A 104 5.82 3.42 0.71
C ALA A 104 6.48 4.13 -0.48
N ALA A 105 5.69 4.81 -1.33
CA ALA A 105 6.21 5.55 -2.47
C ALA A 105 7.17 6.67 -2.04
N LEU A 106 6.88 7.40 -0.98
CA LEU A 106 7.78 8.42 -0.41
C LEU A 106 9.07 7.81 0.14
N ALA A 107 8.98 6.64 0.82
CA ALA A 107 10.15 5.93 1.30
C ALA A 107 11.04 5.44 0.15
N VAL A 108 10.46 4.97 -0.94
CA VAL A 108 11.19 4.59 -2.16
C VAL A 108 11.82 5.81 -2.81
N ALA A 109 11.07 6.90 -2.97
CA ALA A 109 11.58 8.13 -3.56
C ALA A 109 12.82 8.65 -2.81
N SER A 110 12.78 8.63 -1.48
CA SER A 110 13.92 9.09 -0.66
C SER A 110 15.19 8.24 -0.84
N LYS A 111 15.06 6.97 -1.24
CA LYS A 111 16.18 6.06 -1.50
C LYS A 111 16.76 6.21 -2.91
N LEU A 112 15.94 6.61 -3.88
CA LEU A 112 16.34 6.72 -5.28
C LEU A 112 17.19 7.96 -5.59
N GLY A 113 17.28 8.91 -4.66
CA GLY A 113 18.09 10.12 -4.82
C GLY A 113 17.29 11.34 -5.26
N PRO A 114 17.91 12.34 -5.92
CA PRO A 114 17.24 13.57 -6.28
C PRO A 114 16.25 13.37 -7.43
N ASP A 115 15.09 14.00 -7.32
CA ASP A 115 14.04 14.14 -8.35
C ASP A 115 13.50 12.83 -8.98
N PRO A 116 13.29 11.73 -8.23
CA PRO A 116 12.77 10.50 -8.80
C PRO A 116 11.28 10.62 -9.12
N THR A 117 10.84 10.02 -10.20
CA THR A 117 9.42 9.86 -10.51
C THR A 117 8.92 8.51 -10.00
N VAL A 118 8.27 8.51 -8.84
CA VAL A 118 7.63 7.32 -8.25
C VAL A 118 6.12 7.40 -8.43
N VAL A 119 5.54 6.36 -9.01
CA VAL A 119 4.11 6.26 -9.27
C VAL A 119 3.48 5.25 -8.30
N THR A 120 2.31 5.60 -7.76
CA THR A 120 1.53 4.70 -6.92
C THR A 120 0.03 4.83 -7.22
N ILE A 121 -0.80 4.02 -6.53
CA ILE A 121 -2.25 3.99 -6.74
C ILE A 121 -2.99 4.44 -5.48
N LEU A 122 -3.96 5.33 -5.67
CA LEU A 122 -5.00 5.64 -4.70
C LEU A 122 -6.20 4.74 -4.99
N CYS A 123 -6.37 3.66 -4.19
CA CYS A 123 -7.21 2.51 -4.54
C CYS A 123 -8.69 2.78 -4.43
N ASP A 124 -9.13 3.37 -3.33
CA ASP A 124 -10.55 3.56 -3.04
C ASP A 124 -10.81 4.81 -2.18
N ARG A 125 -12.08 5.13 -2.04
CA ARG A 125 -12.55 6.36 -1.42
C ARG A 125 -12.84 6.13 0.07
N ALA A 126 -12.68 7.19 0.86
CA ALA A 126 -12.79 7.20 2.31
C ALA A 126 -14.18 6.80 2.85
N GLU A 127 -15.25 6.97 2.07
CA GLU A 127 -16.62 6.66 2.49
C GLU A 127 -16.80 5.19 2.92
N ARG A 128 -16.00 4.28 2.37
CA ARG A 128 -16.03 2.86 2.76
C ARG A 128 -15.56 2.61 4.20
N TYR A 129 -14.90 3.59 4.82
CA TYR A 129 -14.18 3.44 6.08
C TYR A 129 -14.72 4.33 7.20
N PHE A 130 -15.90 4.93 7.05
CA PHE A 130 -16.51 5.80 8.07
C PHE A 130 -16.74 5.09 9.41
N SER A 131 -16.95 3.79 9.41
CA SER A 131 -17.12 2.95 10.62
C SER A 131 -15.79 2.42 11.19
N THR A 132 -14.64 2.77 10.60
CA THR A 132 -13.32 2.28 11.00
C THR A 132 -12.55 3.29 11.85
N ARG A 133 -11.37 2.86 12.32
CA ARG A 133 -10.40 3.72 13.05
C ARG A 133 -9.92 4.94 12.26
N LEU A 134 -10.11 4.94 10.95
CA LEU A 134 -9.72 6.07 10.09
C LEU A 134 -10.45 7.36 10.53
N PHE A 135 -11.73 7.26 10.89
CA PHE A 135 -12.57 8.40 11.30
C PHE A 135 -12.85 8.47 12.81
N GLY A 136 -12.13 7.70 13.62
CA GLY A 136 -12.24 7.77 15.07
C GLY A 136 -13.42 7.00 15.69
N ALA A 137 -14.14 6.18 14.91
CA ALA A 137 -15.17 5.27 15.42
C ALA A 137 -14.51 4.05 16.06
N GLY A 138 -13.97 4.20 17.24
CA GLY A 138 -13.26 3.16 17.97
C GLY A 138 -13.63 3.04 19.45
N THR A 139 -14.84 3.44 19.85
CA THR A 139 -15.46 3.03 21.11
C THR A 139 -16.96 3.15 20.95
N LEU A 140 -17.59 2.10 20.46
CA LEU A 140 -18.98 1.88 20.88
C LEU A 140 -18.92 1.65 22.40
N PRO A 141 -19.67 2.37 23.23
CA PRO A 141 -19.79 2.03 24.63
C PRO A 141 -20.34 0.61 24.70
N SER A 142 -19.66 -0.26 25.45
CA SER A 142 -20.19 -1.56 25.84
C SER A 142 -21.61 -1.33 26.36
N GLN A 143 -22.61 -1.86 25.68
CA GLN A 143 -23.94 -1.95 26.21
C GLN A 143 -23.84 -2.86 27.43
N GLY A 144 -24.02 -2.26 28.62
CA GLY A 144 -24.16 -2.95 29.90
C GLY A 144 -25.50 -3.65 30.00
#